data_f715c241224f4d609764a0f8498bdf03
#
_entry.id   f715c241224f4d609764a0f8498bdf03
#
_cell.length_a   1.000
_cell.length_b   1.000
_cell.length_c   1.000
_cell.angle_alpha   90.00
_cell.angle_beta   90.00
_cell.angle_gamma   90.00
#
_symmetry.space_group_name_H-M   'P 1'
#
loop_
_entity.id
_entity.type
_entity.pdbx_description
1 polymer ?
#
loop_
_entity_poly.entity_id
_entity_poly.type
_entity_poly.pdbx_seq_one_letter_code
_entity_poly.pdbx_strand_id
1 'polypeptide(L)'
;MKAPRAAILASLLVSAGLVLPGMALAQKAPPAPAYPPVVGKMVGEAKKQVKTIKMDEFKAGLEQKALGRIIDVRNENEFEDGYVPGAVNVPRGLIEFRIWKELGFPNAVDMNQRLTLYCATGGRCALATKSLMELGFTNVVSADMKFEDWVKAGNPVEKPKS
;
A
#
# COMPACT_ATOMS: atom_id res chain seq x y z
N MET A 1 -0.18 60.73 70.86
CA MET A 1 -1.39 59.90 70.73
C MET A 1 -1.07 58.77 69.74
N LYS A 2 -1.02 57.51 70.28
CA LYS A 2 -0.62 56.34 69.50
C LYS A 2 -1.81 55.63 68.87
N ALA A 3 -1.82 55.37 67.60
CA ALA A 3 -2.81 54.56 66.95
C ALA A 3 -2.40 53.06 67.00
N PRO A 4 -3.35 52.10 67.18
CA PRO A 4 -3.03 50.69 67.28
C PRO A 4 -2.91 50.03 65.86
N ARG A 5 -1.93 49.14 65.78
CA ARG A 5 -1.73 48.27 64.64
C ARG A 5 -2.71 47.11 64.63
N ALA A 6 -3.54 47.02 63.61
CA ALA A 6 -4.36 45.83 63.32
C ALA A 6 -3.54 44.72 62.67
N ALA A 7 -3.51 43.57 63.31
CA ALA A 7 -2.89 42.35 62.77
C ALA A 7 -3.89 41.65 61.84
N ILE A 8 -3.52 41.48 60.58
CA ILE A 8 -4.29 40.72 59.59
C ILE A 8 -3.76 39.26 59.62
N LEU A 9 -4.60 38.37 60.17
CA LEU A 9 -4.41 36.91 60.08
C LEU A 9 -4.74 36.42 58.67
N ALA A 10 -3.74 36.05 57.91
CA ALA A 10 -3.91 35.39 56.60
C ALA A 10 -4.14 33.90 56.83
N SER A 11 -5.39 33.47 56.60
CA SER A 11 -5.78 32.05 56.59
C SER A 11 -5.32 31.39 55.27
N LEU A 12 -4.32 30.51 55.35
CA LEU A 12 -3.93 29.64 54.25
C LEU A 12 -4.95 28.51 54.12
N LEU A 13 -5.81 28.59 53.09
CA LEU A 13 -6.64 27.46 52.62
C LEU A 13 -5.76 26.54 51.76
N VAL A 14 -5.31 25.42 52.33
CA VAL A 14 -4.71 24.33 51.60
C VAL A 14 -5.82 23.56 50.89
N SER A 15 -6.01 23.80 49.61
CA SER A 15 -6.89 22.99 48.77
C SER A 15 -6.20 21.68 48.42
N ALA A 16 -6.58 20.59 49.10
CA ALA A 16 -6.17 19.24 48.72
C ALA A 16 -6.82 18.88 47.38
N GLY A 17 -6.07 19.03 46.29
CA GLY A 17 -6.49 18.56 44.96
C GLY A 17 -6.58 17.04 44.95
N LEU A 18 -7.78 16.52 44.83
CA LEU A 18 -8.04 15.08 44.60
C LEU A 18 -7.55 14.71 43.22
N VAL A 19 -6.33 14.13 43.10
CA VAL A 19 -5.82 13.56 41.86
C VAL A 19 -6.55 12.24 41.63
N LEU A 20 -7.57 12.28 40.77
CA LEU A 20 -8.21 11.07 40.27
C LEU A 20 -7.17 10.29 39.45
N PRO A 21 -6.93 8.99 39.69
CA PRO A 21 -6.09 8.19 38.85
C PRO A 21 -6.73 8.15 37.45
N GLY A 22 -6.05 8.76 36.48
CA GLY A 22 -6.47 8.71 35.09
C GLY A 22 -6.56 7.26 34.63
N MET A 23 -7.77 6.80 34.26
CA MET A 23 -7.97 5.54 33.57
C MET A 23 -7.21 5.64 32.24
N ALA A 24 -6.00 5.07 32.20
CA ALA A 24 -5.29 4.84 30.97
C ALA A 24 -6.14 3.90 30.13
N LEU A 25 -6.76 4.43 29.07
CA LEU A 25 -7.41 3.61 28.06
C LEU A 25 -6.34 2.69 27.48
N ALA A 26 -6.39 1.42 27.82
CA ALA A 26 -5.51 0.40 27.25
C ALA A 26 -5.72 0.40 25.72
N GLN A 27 -4.82 1.05 25.00
CA GLN A 27 -4.79 0.99 23.53
C GLN A 27 -4.52 -0.45 23.16
N LYS A 28 -5.48 -1.07 22.46
CA LYS A 28 -5.32 -2.42 21.92
C LYS A 28 -4.06 -2.43 21.06
N ALA A 29 -3.11 -3.30 21.42
CA ALA A 29 -1.89 -3.45 20.64
C ALA A 29 -2.25 -3.74 19.18
N PRO A 30 -1.53 -3.14 18.19
CA PRO A 30 -1.76 -3.43 16.79
C PRO A 30 -1.61 -4.94 16.55
N PRO A 31 -2.40 -5.53 15.64
CA PRO A 31 -2.30 -6.95 15.33
C PRO A 31 -0.87 -7.27 14.87
N ALA A 32 -0.38 -8.45 15.27
CA ALA A 32 0.94 -8.91 14.85
C ALA A 32 1.03 -8.91 13.31
N PRO A 33 2.17 -8.53 12.73
CA PRO A 33 2.32 -8.53 11.28
C PRO A 33 2.15 -9.95 10.72
N ALA A 34 1.49 -10.06 9.57
CA ALA A 34 1.21 -11.35 8.92
C ALA A 34 2.47 -12.11 8.44
N TYR A 35 3.64 -11.45 8.46
CA TYR A 35 4.93 -12.01 8.05
C TYR A 35 6.08 -11.37 8.87
N PRO A 36 7.25 -12.02 8.93
CA PRO A 36 8.41 -11.49 9.67
C PRO A 36 8.86 -10.11 9.16
N PRO A 37 9.43 -9.26 10.04
CA PRO A 37 9.87 -7.90 9.68
C PRO A 37 10.83 -7.82 8.49
N VAL A 38 11.62 -8.87 8.25
CA VAL A 38 12.55 -8.95 7.10
C VAL A 38 11.82 -8.85 5.76
N VAL A 39 10.61 -9.40 5.65
CA VAL A 39 9.79 -9.29 4.42
C VAL A 39 9.35 -7.84 4.21
N GLY A 40 8.90 -7.16 5.27
CA GLY A 40 8.56 -5.74 5.21
C GLY A 40 9.75 -4.87 4.80
N LYS A 41 10.94 -5.15 5.33
CA LYS A 41 12.18 -4.47 4.93
C LYS A 41 12.48 -4.68 3.44
N MET A 42 12.44 -5.92 2.95
CA MET A 42 12.67 -6.24 1.54
C MET A 42 11.70 -5.51 0.61
N VAL A 43 10.41 -5.49 0.94
CA VAL A 43 9.40 -4.75 0.18
C VAL A 43 9.67 -3.24 0.23
N GLY A 44 10.02 -2.69 1.40
CA GLY A 44 10.35 -1.28 1.57
C GLY A 44 11.54 -0.86 0.71
N GLU A 45 12.60 -1.68 0.65
CA GLU A 45 13.76 -1.41 -0.22
C GLU A 45 13.40 -1.49 -1.71
N ALA A 46 12.57 -2.44 -2.12
CA ALA A 46 12.08 -2.51 -3.49
C ALA A 46 11.27 -1.25 -3.87
N LYS A 47 10.35 -0.80 -3.00
CA LYS A 47 9.55 0.42 -3.23
C LYS A 47 10.39 1.69 -3.39
N LYS A 48 11.58 1.77 -2.77
CA LYS A 48 12.50 2.91 -2.96
C LYS A 48 13.17 2.93 -4.34
N GLN A 49 13.27 1.78 -5.00
CA GLN A 49 13.98 1.59 -6.27
C GLN A 49 13.07 1.63 -7.48
N VAL A 50 11.75 1.48 -7.29
CA VAL A 50 10.77 1.40 -8.38
C VAL A 50 9.86 2.63 -8.39
N LYS A 51 9.35 2.98 -9.56
CA LYS A 51 8.29 3.99 -9.67
C LYS A 51 6.99 3.42 -9.11
N THR A 52 6.36 4.15 -8.20
CA THR A 52 5.07 3.78 -7.61
C THR A 52 3.99 4.81 -7.94
N ILE A 53 2.74 4.35 -8.08
CA ILE A 53 1.54 5.19 -8.17
C ILE A 53 0.53 4.76 -7.11
N LYS A 54 -0.26 5.69 -6.62
CA LYS A 54 -1.34 5.44 -5.67
C LYS A 54 -2.63 5.01 -6.38
N MET A 55 -3.61 4.57 -5.60
CA MET A 55 -4.89 4.07 -6.11
C MET A 55 -5.60 5.11 -6.99
N ASP A 56 -5.59 6.39 -6.62
CA ASP A 56 -6.24 7.45 -7.39
C ASP A 56 -5.56 7.69 -8.75
N GLU A 57 -4.22 7.66 -8.77
CA GLU A 57 -3.44 7.75 -10.01
C GLU A 57 -3.65 6.52 -10.89
N PHE A 58 -3.74 5.32 -10.27
CA PHE A 58 -4.05 4.08 -10.98
C PHE A 58 -5.45 4.14 -11.59
N LYS A 59 -6.46 4.59 -10.85
CA LYS A 59 -7.83 4.80 -11.33
C LYS A 59 -7.88 5.76 -12.52
N ALA A 60 -7.31 6.94 -12.35
CA ALA A 60 -7.24 7.94 -13.42
C ALA A 60 -6.53 7.38 -14.67
N GLY A 61 -5.43 6.63 -14.47
CA GLY A 61 -4.71 5.98 -15.56
C GLY A 61 -5.53 4.89 -16.27
N LEU A 62 -6.36 4.14 -15.55
CA LEU A 62 -7.28 3.16 -16.14
C LEU A 62 -8.34 3.84 -17.01
N GLU A 63 -9.00 4.87 -16.49
CA GLU A 63 -10.02 5.65 -17.20
C GLU A 63 -9.46 6.30 -18.49
N GLN A 64 -8.23 6.80 -18.43
CA GLN A 64 -7.54 7.44 -19.55
C GLN A 64 -6.83 6.44 -20.49
N LYS A 65 -6.88 5.13 -20.21
CA LYS A 65 -6.13 4.09 -20.91
C LYS A 65 -4.62 4.34 -20.96
N ALA A 66 -4.09 4.99 -19.91
CA ALA A 66 -2.70 5.43 -19.81
C ALA A 66 -1.80 4.48 -18.99
N LEU A 67 -2.33 3.34 -18.52
CA LEU A 67 -1.56 2.37 -17.71
C LEU A 67 -0.66 1.44 -18.54
N GLY A 68 -0.83 1.42 -19.86
CA GLY A 68 -0.18 0.43 -20.72
C GLY A 68 -0.69 -0.97 -20.45
N ARG A 69 0.19 -1.98 -20.46
CA ARG A 69 -0.19 -3.36 -20.11
C ARG A 69 -0.35 -3.47 -18.60
N ILE A 70 -1.53 -3.84 -18.14
CA ILE A 70 -1.83 -4.03 -16.72
C ILE A 70 -1.57 -5.49 -16.35
N ILE A 71 -0.72 -5.71 -15.34
CA ILE A 71 -0.31 -7.04 -14.88
C ILE A 71 -0.77 -7.25 -13.45
N ASP A 72 -1.61 -8.23 -13.23
CA ASP A 72 -1.95 -8.72 -11.89
C ASP A 72 -0.94 -9.77 -11.46
N VAL A 73 -0.16 -9.46 -10.42
CA VAL A 73 0.86 -10.40 -9.92
C VAL A 73 0.37 -11.20 -8.70
N ARG A 74 -0.94 -11.24 -8.47
CA ARG A 74 -1.57 -12.13 -7.48
C ARG A 74 -1.55 -13.57 -7.98
N ASN A 75 -1.89 -14.51 -7.10
CA ASN A 75 -2.07 -15.90 -7.48
C ASN A 75 -3.30 -16.07 -8.40
N GLU A 76 -3.33 -17.14 -9.15
CA GLU A 76 -4.40 -17.43 -10.13
C GLU A 76 -5.80 -17.45 -9.48
N ASN A 77 -5.95 -18.09 -8.32
CA ASN A 77 -7.22 -18.10 -7.57
C ASN A 77 -7.68 -16.69 -7.14
N GLU A 78 -6.76 -15.80 -6.75
CA GLU A 78 -7.08 -14.41 -6.41
C GLU A 78 -7.55 -13.62 -7.65
N PHE A 79 -7.00 -13.94 -8.82
CA PHE A 79 -7.39 -13.34 -10.09
C PHE A 79 -8.77 -13.84 -10.54
N GLU A 80 -9.06 -15.14 -10.38
CA GLU A 80 -10.34 -15.76 -10.70
C GLU A 80 -11.49 -15.15 -9.88
N ASP A 81 -11.25 -14.77 -8.63
CA ASP A 81 -12.22 -14.09 -7.78
C ASP A 81 -12.60 -12.69 -8.29
N GLY A 82 -11.74 -12.07 -9.10
CA GLY A 82 -11.96 -10.78 -9.72
C GLY A 82 -10.67 -9.98 -9.92
N TYR A 83 -10.61 -9.20 -11.00
CA TYR A 83 -9.41 -8.44 -11.40
C TYR A 83 -9.77 -7.09 -12.02
N VAL A 84 -8.80 -6.19 -12.12
CA VAL A 84 -8.96 -4.89 -12.79
C VAL A 84 -9.18 -5.10 -14.29
N PRO A 85 -10.18 -4.45 -14.92
CA PRO A 85 -10.47 -4.61 -16.34
C PRO A 85 -9.24 -4.48 -17.24
N GLY A 86 -9.09 -5.43 -18.16
CA GLY A 86 -7.97 -5.47 -19.09
C GLY A 86 -6.63 -5.96 -18.51
N ALA A 87 -6.60 -6.35 -17.24
CA ALA A 87 -5.41 -6.95 -16.64
C ALA A 87 -5.20 -8.39 -17.12
N VAL A 88 -3.93 -8.80 -17.22
CA VAL A 88 -3.52 -10.20 -17.40
C VAL A 88 -2.88 -10.70 -16.11
N ASN A 89 -3.05 -11.98 -15.82
CA ASN A 89 -2.45 -12.58 -14.62
C ASN A 89 -1.07 -13.19 -14.94
N VAL A 90 -0.07 -12.68 -14.24
CA VAL A 90 1.27 -13.28 -14.22
C VAL A 90 1.74 -13.32 -12.77
N PRO A 91 1.55 -14.44 -12.05
CA PRO A 91 1.89 -14.55 -10.65
C PRO A 91 3.33 -14.14 -10.34
N ARG A 92 3.53 -13.44 -9.20
CA ARG A 92 4.84 -12.90 -8.80
C ARG A 92 6.00 -13.90 -8.93
N GLY A 93 5.76 -15.18 -8.59
CA GLY A 93 6.78 -16.22 -8.64
C GLY A 93 7.15 -16.70 -10.05
N LEU A 94 6.45 -16.22 -11.07
CA LEU A 94 6.61 -16.64 -12.47
C LEU A 94 6.85 -15.46 -13.41
N ILE A 95 6.99 -14.23 -12.86
CA ILE A 95 7.02 -13.01 -13.66
C ILE A 95 8.16 -12.99 -14.67
N GLU A 96 9.36 -13.42 -14.28
CA GLU A 96 10.56 -13.44 -15.10
C GLU A 96 10.44 -14.39 -16.30
N PHE A 97 9.61 -15.42 -16.18
CA PHE A 97 9.44 -16.47 -17.18
C PHE A 97 8.20 -16.28 -18.06
N ARG A 98 7.09 -15.79 -17.48
CA ARG A 98 5.79 -15.73 -18.17
C ARG A 98 5.50 -14.38 -18.81
N ILE A 99 6.15 -13.30 -18.37
CA ILE A 99 5.88 -11.94 -18.89
C ILE A 99 6.08 -11.86 -20.41
N TRP A 100 7.04 -12.56 -20.96
CA TRP A 100 7.42 -12.54 -22.36
C TRP A 100 6.26 -12.91 -23.29
N LYS A 101 5.50 -13.93 -22.94
CA LYS A 101 4.31 -14.35 -23.71
C LYS A 101 3.28 -13.23 -23.79
N GLU A 102 3.07 -12.52 -22.69
CA GLU A 102 2.12 -11.43 -22.61
C GLU A 102 2.55 -10.19 -23.42
N LEU A 103 3.82 -10.12 -23.79
CA LEU A 103 4.42 -9.01 -24.52
C LEU A 103 4.77 -9.37 -25.97
N GLY A 104 4.38 -10.56 -26.43
CA GLY A 104 4.46 -10.95 -27.84
C GLY A 104 5.66 -11.81 -28.26
N PHE A 105 6.52 -12.25 -27.30
CA PHE A 105 7.58 -13.21 -27.61
C PHE A 105 6.99 -14.48 -28.28
N PRO A 106 7.63 -15.06 -29.31
CA PRO A 106 9.03 -14.88 -29.77
C PRO A 106 9.30 -13.70 -30.73
N ASN A 107 8.30 -12.88 -31.02
CA ASN A 107 8.54 -11.65 -31.78
C ASN A 107 9.32 -10.63 -30.94
N ALA A 108 9.77 -9.55 -31.58
CA ALA A 108 10.46 -8.48 -30.86
C ALA A 108 9.58 -7.86 -29.77
N VAL A 109 10.11 -7.80 -28.55
CA VAL A 109 9.45 -7.20 -27.40
C VAL A 109 9.96 -5.78 -27.20
N ASP A 110 9.06 -4.81 -27.15
CA ASP A 110 9.42 -3.43 -26.79
C ASP A 110 9.70 -3.33 -25.29
N MET A 111 10.98 -3.22 -24.92
CA MET A 111 11.43 -3.11 -23.54
C MET A 111 11.07 -1.77 -22.89
N ASN A 112 10.62 -0.78 -23.68
CA ASN A 112 10.18 0.53 -23.19
C ASN A 112 8.64 0.68 -23.11
N GLN A 113 7.89 -0.35 -23.50
CA GLN A 113 6.44 -0.32 -23.35
C GLN A 113 6.04 -0.14 -21.86
N ARG A 114 4.97 0.61 -21.64
CA ARG A 114 4.49 0.82 -20.27
C ARG A 114 3.86 -0.43 -19.71
N LEU A 115 4.37 -0.87 -18.55
CA LEU A 115 3.83 -1.96 -17.74
C LEU A 115 3.40 -1.41 -16.38
N THR A 116 2.17 -1.67 -15.96
CA THR A 116 1.68 -1.28 -14.64
C THR A 116 1.25 -2.53 -13.88
N LEU A 117 1.94 -2.79 -12.77
CA LEU A 117 1.73 -3.97 -11.96
C LEU A 117 0.93 -3.65 -10.71
N TYR A 118 -0.03 -4.51 -10.35
CA TYR A 118 -0.70 -4.43 -9.07
C TYR A 118 -0.78 -5.81 -8.39
N CYS A 119 -1.10 -5.82 -7.11
CA CYS A 119 -1.33 -7.02 -6.32
C CYS A 119 -2.31 -6.76 -5.17
N ALA A 120 -2.41 -7.67 -4.19
CA ALA A 120 -3.32 -7.50 -3.05
C ALA A 120 -3.00 -6.29 -2.16
N THR A 121 -1.70 -5.96 -1.92
CA THR A 121 -1.30 -4.98 -0.89
C THR A 121 -0.13 -4.07 -1.29
N GLY A 122 0.27 -4.05 -2.56
CA GLY A 122 1.39 -3.25 -3.05
C GLY A 122 2.79 -3.85 -2.82
N GLY A 123 2.92 -4.97 -2.11
CA GLY A 123 4.23 -5.58 -1.81
C GLY A 123 4.74 -6.48 -2.94
N ARG A 124 3.93 -7.43 -3.38
CA ARG A 124 4.30 -8.37 -4.46
C ARG A 124 4.58 -7.64 -5.77
N CYS A 125 3.80 -6.62 -6.12
CA CYS A 125 4.01 -5.83 -7.34
C CYS A 125 5.29 -4.99 -7.27
N ALA A 126 5.67 -4.42 -6.13
CA ALA A 126 6.94 -3.70 -6.00
C ALA A 126 8.15 -4.63 -6.27
N LEU A 127 8.11 -5.85 -5.71
CA LEU A 127 9.16 -6.85 -5.96
C LEU A 127 9.17 -7.30 -7.43
N ALA A 128 8.00 -7.53 -8.04
CA ALA A 128 7.89 -7.89 -9.45
C ALA A 128 8.38 -6.78 -10.38
N THR A 129 8.03 -5.52 -10.08
CA THR A 129 8.52 -4.36 -10.82
C THR A 129 10.03 -4.28 -10.81
N LYS A 130 10.66 -4.50 -9.64
CA LYS A 130 12.11 -4.54 -9.53
C LYS A 130 12.71 -5.65 -10.41
N SER A 131 12.16 -6.88 -10.37
CA SER A 131 12.61 -7.98 -11.23
C SER A 131 12.50 -7.63 -12.71
N LEU A 132 11.41 -7.01 -13.15
CA LEU A 132 11.26 -6.61 -14.56
C LEU A 132 12.28 -5.52 -14.97
N MET A 133 12.61 -4.59 -14.08
CA MET A 133 13.67 -3.60 -14.33
C MET A 133 15.04 -4.27 -14.44
N GLU A 134 15.32 -5.29 -13.63
CA GLU A 134 16.55 -6.10 -13.71
C GLU A 134 16.63 -6.91 -15.02
N LEU A 135 15.50 -7.29 -15.63
CA LEU A 135 15.42 -7.88 -16.96
C LEU A 135 15.60 -6.86 -18.11
N GLY A 136 15.68 -5.55 -17.81
CA GLY A 136 15.90 -4.50 -18.79
C GLY A 136 14.67 -3.72 -19.22
N PHE A 137 13.48 -3.97 -18.65
CA PHE A 137 12.31 -3.13 -18.92
C PHE A 137 12.48 -1.74 -18.29
N THR A 138 12.27 -0.68 -19.08
CA THR A 138 12.57 0.70 -18.67
C THR A 138 11.38 1.51 -18.21
N ASN A 139 10.14 1.05 -18.47
CA ASN A 139 8.91 1.78 -18.17
C ASN A 139 7.92 0.94 -17.36
N VAL A 140 8.38 0.50 -16.19
CA VAL A 140 7.59 -0.35 -15.28
C VAL A 140 7.16 0.44 -14.05
N VAL A 141 5.89 0.30 -13.66
CA VAL A 141 5.27 1.03 -12.55
C VAL A 141 4.54 0.06 -11.62
N SER A 142 4.73 0.24 -10.32
CA SER A 142 4.06 -0.53 -9.27
C SER A 142 2.88 0.25 -8.68
N ALA A 143 1.70 -0.33 -8.63
CA ALA A 143 0.56 0.25 -7.93
C ALA A 143 0.67 -0.01 -6.42
N ASP A 144 0.90 1.04 -5.64
CA ASP A 144 0.93 0.99 -4.17
C ASP A 144 -0.48 1.18 -3.62
N MET A 145 -1.30 0.15 -3.79
CA MET A 145 -2.70 0.12 -3.35
C MET A 145 -3.05 -1.25 -2.77
N LYS A 146 -4.17 -1.32 -2.04
CA LYS A 146 -4.81 -2.57 -1.66
C LYS A 146 -5.94 -2.87 -2.64
N PHE A 147 -5.97 -4.08 -3.19
CA PHE A 147 -7.04 -4.48 -4.10
C PHE A 147 -8.40 -4.55 -3.40
N GLU A 148 -8.42 -4.91 -2.12
CA GLU A 148 -9.62 -4.86 -1.29
C GLU A 148 -10.20 -3.44 -1.19
N ASP A 149 -9.35 -2.42 -1.03
CA ASP A 149 -9.79 -1.01 -0.97
C ASP A 149 -10.29 -0.54 -2.35
N TRP A 150 -9.69 -1.02 -3.45
CA TRP A 150 -10.17 -0.81 -4.82
C TRP A 150 -11.61 -1.29 -5.00
N VAL A 151 -11.90 -2.52 -4.53
CA VAL A 151 -13.24 -3.12 -4.60
C VAL A 151 -14.23 -2.37 -3.70
N LYS A 152 -13.84 -2.06 -2.45
CA LYS A 152 -14.68 -1.31 -1.50
C LYS A 152 -15.05 0.08 -1.99
N ALA A 153 -14.19 0.72 -2.76
CA ALA A 153 -14.44 2.02 -3.37
C ALA A 153 -15.38 1.95 -4.60
N GLY A 154 -15.90 0.77 -4.93
CA GLY A 154 -16.80 0.57 -6.08
C GLY A 154 -16.11 0.70 -7.44
N ASN A 155 -14.80 0.58 -7.50
CA ASN A 155 -14.07 0.62 -8.75
C ASN A 155 -14.32 -0.65 -9.58
N PRO A 156 -14.15 -0.61 -10.91
CA PRO A 156 -14.50 -1.71 -11.81
C PRO A 156 -13.67 -2.97 -11.56
N VAL A 157 -14.34 -4.11 -11.56
CA VAL A 157 -13.77 -5.45 -11.42
C VAL A 157 -14.40 -6.37 -12.45
N GLU A 158 -13.60 -7.14 -13.15
CA GLU A 158 -14.02 -8.22 -14.04
C GLU A 158 -13.76 -9.58 -13.40
N LYS A 159 -14.45 -10.60 -13.89
CA LYS A 159 -14.19 -12.03 -13.62
C LYS A 159 -13.92 -12.76 -14.91
N PRO A 160 -13.13 -13.85 -14.87
CA PRO A 160 -12.97 -14.70 -16.05
C PRO A 160 -14.34 -15.16 -16.56
N LYS A 161 -14.50 -15.21 -17.87
CA LYS A 161 -15.68 -15.81 -18.48
C LYS A 161 -15.63 -17.32 -18.22
N SER A 162 -16.67 -17.84 -17.58
CA SER A 162 -16.90 -19.30 -17.43
C SER A 162 -17.10 -19.99 -18.79
#